data_83f1828560d154cc969776f3af218fe2
#
_entry.id   83f1828560d154cc969776f3af218fe2
#
_cell.length_a   1.000
_cell.length_b   1.000
_cell.length_c   1.000
_cell.angle_alpha   90.00
_cell.angle_beta   90.00
_cell.angle_gamma   90.00
#
_symmetry.space_group_name_H-M   'P 1'
#
loop_
_entity.id
_entity.type
_entity.pdbx_description
1 polymer ?
#
loop_
_entity_poly.entity_id
_entity_poly.type
_entity_poly.pdbx_seq_one_letter_code
_entity_poly.pdbx_strand_id
1 'polypeptide(L)'
;EDGVSYETYHFPYEQLDRAISAGAPTGQIKVHAKSLTGKILGASVLGERAGELITAFTIAMRNGVTLRNIGDTIHPYPAYGEGVRRVADQWYVQKQSPTFTKVLQTVFGYRGPVLKYGPDEIV
;
A
#
# COMPACT_ATOMS: atom_id res chain seq x y z
N GLU A 1 14.84 18.03 8.55
CA GLU A 1 14.34 18.26 7.17
C GLU A 1 15.48 17.90 6.21
N ASP A 2 15.76 16.59 6.12
CA ASP A 2 17.04 16.07 5.56
C ASP A 2 16.95 15.80 4.05
N GLY A 3 16.12 16.51 3.29
CA GLY A 3 16.05 16.41 1.83
C GLY A 3 15.73 15.00 1.28
N VAL A 4 15.14 14.13 2.09
CA VAL A 4 14.78 12.79 1.68
C VAL A 4 13.51 12.84 0.83
N SER A 5 13.58 12.40 -0.42
CA SER A 5 12.41 12.24 -1.27
C SER A 5 11.55 11.08 -0.75
N TYR A 6 10.32 11.37 -0.38
CA TYR A 6 9.36 10.37 0.07
C TYR A 6 7.96 10.64 -0.52
N GLU A 7 7.14 9.63 -0.51
CA GLU A 7 5.74 9.69 -0.86
C GLU A 7 4.88 9.19 0.30
N THR A 8 3.62 9.63 0.31
CA THR A 8 2.64 9.23 1.31
C THR A 8 1.59 8.35 0.65
N TYR A 9 1.38 7.18 1.23
CA TYR A 9 0.39 6.21 0.81
C TYR A 9 -0.72 6.18 1.85
N HIS A 10 -1.96 6.09 1.42
CA HIS A 10 -3.12 6.21 2.28
C HIS A 10 -4.18 5.20 1.89
N PHE A 11 -4.71 4.46 2.85
CA PHE A 11 -5.80 3.51 2.65
C PHE A 11 -6.90 3.71 3.69
N PRO A 12 -8.12 4.10 3.29
CA PRO A 12 -9.25 4.32 4.20
C PRO A 12 -9.94 3.00 4.58
N TYR A 13 -10.46 2.91 5.81
CA TYR A 13 -11.17 1.74 6.30
C TYR A 13 -12.52 1.51 5.60
N GLU A 14 -13.08 2.53 4.98
CA GLU A 14 -14.30 2.41 4.16
C GLU A 14 -14.13 1.45 2.97
N GLN A 15 -12.88 1.16 2.59
CA GLN A 15 -12.50 0.22 1.53
C GLN A 15 -11.93 -1.11 2.08
N LEU A 16 -11.99 -1.30 3.40
CA LEU A 16 -11.50 -2.51 4.05
C LEU A 16 -12.69 -3.41 4.43
N ASP A 17 -12.86 -4.50 3.70
CA ASP A 17 -14.01 -5.41 3.86
C ASP A 17 -14.22 -5.88 5.29
N ARG A 18 -13.13 -6.14 6.02
CA ARG A 18 -13.23 -6.53 7.43
C ARG A 18 -13.76 -5.41 8.32
N ALA A 19 -13.38 -4.18 8.08
CA ALA A 19 -13.88 -3.03 8.83
C ALA A 19 -15.37 -2.79 8.53
N ILE A 20 -15.75 -2.90 7.25
CA ILE A 20 -17.15 -2.77 6.81
C ILE A 20 -18.00 -3.86 7.47
N SER A 21 -17.59 -5.13 7.40
CA SER A 21 -18.34 -6.26 7.98
C SER A 21 -18.42 -6.23 9.50
N ALA A 22 -17.46 -5.58 10.16
CA ALA A 22 -17.47 -5.38 11.60
C ALA A 22 -18.30 -4.14 12.05
N GLY A 23 -18.82 -3.36 11.10
CA GLY A 23 -19.54 -2.11 11.40
C GLY A 23 -18.64 -0.97 11.87
N ALA A 24 -17.34 -1.03 11.61
CA ALA A 24 -16.33 -0.05 12.03
C ALA A 24 -15.53 0.52 10.83
N PRO A 25 -16.21 1.07 9.81
CA PRO A 25 -15.53 1.55 8.59
C PRO A 25 -14.76 2.85 8.79
N THR A 26 -14.82 3.45 9.97
CA THR A 26 -14.13 4.72 10.25
C THR A 26 -12.68 4.47 10.64
N GLY A 27 -11.75 4.96 9.82
CA GLY A 27 -10.33 4.82 10.08
C GLY A 27 -9.47 4.95 8.83
N GLN A 28 -8.17 4.89 9.01
CA GLN A 28 -7.21 4.99 7.91
C GLN A 28 -5.84 4.42 8.29
N ILE A 29 -5.14 3.96 7.28
CA ILE A 29 -3.72 3.63 7.36
C ILE A 29 -2.97 4.63 6.47
N LYS A 30 -1.94 5.26 7.02
CA LYS A 30 -1.07 6.18 6.29
C LYS A 30 0.38 5.75 6.46
N VAL A 31 1.14 5.71 5.38
CA VAL A 31 2.54 5.32 5.40
C VAL A 31 3.36 6.31 4.58
N HIS A 32 4.48 6.74 5.15
CA HIS A 32 5.50 7.51 4.45
C HIS A 32 6.65 6.58 4.09
N ALA A 33 7.00 6.52 2.82
CA ALA A 33 8.10 5.68 2.36
C ALA A 33 8.93 6.39 1.29
N LYS A 34 10.20 5.99 1.17
CA LYS A 34 11.05 6.46 0.08
C LYS A 34 10.45 6.06 -1.25
N SER A 35 10.27 7.04 -2.14
CA SER A 35 9.62 6.82 -3.44
C SER A 35 10.29 5.72 -4.26
N LEU A 36 11.63 5.69 -4.29
CA LEU A 36 12.37 4.76 -5.14
C LEU A 36 12.44 3.34 -4.59
N THR A 37 12.65 3.18 -3.28
CA THR A 37 12.96 1.89 -2.66
C THR A 37 11.81 1.26 -1.90
N GLY A 38 10.76 2.04 -1.59
CA GLY A 38 9.68 1.62 -0.71
C GLY A 38 10.09 1.47 0.76
N LYS A 39 11.29 1.97 1.15
CA LYS A 39 11.73 1.94 2.56
C LYS A 39 10.79 2.77 3.41
N ILE A 40 10.18 2.15 4.40
CA ILE A 40 9.22 2.79 5.30
C ILE A 40 9.96 3.78 6.20
N LEU A 41 9.49 5.01 6.24
CA LEU A 41 10.02 6.10 7.06
C LEU A 41 9.15 6.37 8.28
N GLY A 42 7.86 6.06 8.19
CA GLY A 42 6.90 6.23 9.25
C GLY A 42 5.54 5.72 8.84
N ALA A 43 4.72 5.38 9.82
CA ALA A 43 3.35 4.96 9.61
C ALA A 43 2.44 5.52 10.72
N SER A 44 1.18 5.73 10.40
CA SER A 44 0.14 6.00 11.37
C SER A 44 -1.11 5.21 11.02
N VAL A 45 -1.78 4.69 12.04
CA VAL A 45 -3.04 3.95 11.90
C VAL A 45 -4.05 4.56 12.84
N LEU A 46 -5.22 4.85 12.33
CA LEU A 46 -6.37 5.32 13.09
C LEU A 46 -7.55 4.39 12.81
N GLY A 47 -8.21 3.92 13.85
CA GLY A 47 -9.38 3.07 13.73
C GLY A 47 -9.29 1.80 14.56
N GLU A 48 -10.24 0.89 14.34
CA GLU A 48 -10.28 -0.39 15.04
C GLU A 48 -9.04 -1.22 14.71
N ARG A 49 -8.49 -1.91 15.70
CA ARG A 49 -7.27 -2.72 15.61
C ARG A 49 -5.99 -1.93 15.23
N ALA A 50 -6.01 -0.62 15.42
CA ALA A 50 -4.85 0.23 15.09
C ALA A 50 -3.56 -0.22 15.79
N GLY A 51 -3.66 -0.66 17.04
CA GLY A 51 -2.50 -1.13 17.82
C GLY A 51 -1.85 -2.38 17.25
N GLU A 52 -2.64 -3.32 16.75
CA GLU A 52 -2.14 -4.53 16.09
C GLU A 52 -1.52 -4.19 14.72
N LEU A 53 -2.17 -3.33 13.95
CA LEU A 53 -1.72 -2.97 12.61
C LEU A 53 -0.44 -2.15 12.62
N ILE A 54 -0.29 -1.20 13.55
CA ILE A 54 0.93 -0.38 13.65
C ILE A 54 2.15 -1.24 14.02
N THR A 55 1.94 -2.35 14.73
CA THR A 55 3.00 -3.30 15.08
C THR A 55 3.64 -3.91 13.83
N ALA A 56 2.85 -4.22 12.80
CA ALA A 56 3.39 -4.72 11.52
C ALA A 56 4.37 -3.73 10.89
N PHE A 57 4.04 -2.45 10.85
CA PHE A 57 4.94 -1.41 10.34
C PHE A 57 6.17 -1.21 11.23
N THR A 58 6.01 -1.29 12.54
CA THR A 58 7.13 -1.17 13.48
C THR A 58 8.14 -2.29 13.28
N ILE A 59 7.68 -3.53 13.14
CA ILE A 59 8.53 -4.70 12.85
C ILE A 59 9.19 -4.54 11.48
N ALA A 60 8.45 -4.12 10.46
CA ALA A 60 8.96 -3.88 9.13
C ALA A 60 10.09 -2.84 9.12
N MET A 61 9.90 -1.70 9.79
CA MET A 61 10.91 -0.64 9.90
C MET A 61 12.17 -1.12 10.62
N ARG A 62 12.02 -1.86 11.71
CA ARG A 62 13.15 -2.39 12.50
C ARG A 62 14.01 -3.38 11.71
N ASN A 63 13.40 -4.14 10.81
CA ASN A 63 14.05 -5.22 10.05
C ASN A 63 14.35 -4.81 8.59
N GLY A 64 14.20 -3.55 8.23
CA GLY A 64 14.48 -3.07 6.87
C GLY A 64 13.52 -3.62 5.81
N VAL A 65 12.35 -4.12 6.21
CA VAL A 65 11.29 -4.58 5.32
C VAL A 65 10.66 -3.36 4.62
N THR A 66 10.51 -3.44 3.31
CA THR A 66 9.96 -2.36 2.48
C THR A 66 8.47 -2.57 2.19
N LEU A 67 7.80 -1.55 1.65
CA LEU A 67 6.43 -1.71 1.14
C LEU A 67 6.35 -2.80 0.05
N ARG A 68 7.40 -2.93 -0.77
CA ARG A 68 7.49 -4.02 -1.74
C ARG A 68 7.37 -5.38 -1.05
N ASN A 69 8.18 -5.64 -0.04
CA ASN A 69 8.17 -6.92 0.67
C ASN A 69 6.80 -7.20 1.33
N ILE A 70 6.14 -6.15 1.86
CA ILE A 70 4.80 -6.28 2.43
C ILE A 70 3.79 -6.68 1.35
N GLY A 71 3.80 -6.02 0.19
CA GLY A 71 2.91 -6.34 -0.92
C GLY A 71 3.11 -7.76 -1.47
N ASP A 72 4.37 -8.24 -1.49
CA ASP A 72 4.72 -9.59 -1.92
C ASP A 72 4.37 -10.68 -0.88
N THR A 73 3.99 -10.28 0.35
CA THR A 73 3.62 -11.20 1.42
C THR A 73 2.14 -11.55 1.36
N ILE A 74 1.80 -12.83 1.60
CA ILE A 74 0.41 -13.27 1.67
C ILE A 74 -0.24 -12.73 2.95
N HIS A 75 -1.39 -12.07 2.80
CA HIS A 75 -2.21 -11.61 3.90
C HIS A 75 -3.53 -12.38 3.93
N PRO A 76 -4.04 -12.77 5.11
CA PRO A 76 -5.34 -13.43 5.20
C PRO A 76 -6.48 -12.47 4.84
N TYR A 77 -7.53 -13.03 4.25
CA TYR A 77 -8.76 -12.31 3.88
C TYR A 77 -10.00 -13.05 4.43
N PRO A 78 -11.02 -12.36 4.94
CA PRO A 78 -11.06 -10.92 5.26
C PRO A 78 -10.42 -10.65 6.63
N ALA A 79 -9.45 -9.75 6.69
CA ALA A 79 -8.78 -9.38 7.94
C ALA A 79 -8.38 -7.90 7.94
N TYR A 80 -8.19 -7.30 9.13
CA TYR A 80 -7.67 -5.93 9.24
C TYR A 80 -6.25 -5.81 8.68
N GLY A 81 -5.43 -6.88 8.77
CA GLY A 81 -4.09 -6.94 8.19
C GLY A 81 -4.06 -6.75 6.67
N GLU A 82 -5.15 -7.02 5.97
CA GLU A 82 -5.27 -6.71 4.53
C GLU A 82 -5.05 -5.23 4.24
N GLY A 83 -5.47 -4.33 5.13
CA GLY A 83 -5.21 -2.90 5.00
C GLY A 83 -3.72 -2.55 4.93
N VAL A 84 -2.87 -3.30 5.62
CA VAL A 84 -1.41 -3.16 5.55
C VAL A 84 -0.89 -3.51 4.16
N ARG A 85 -1.43 -4.57 3.55
CA ARG A 85 -1.12 -4.93 2.17
C ARG A 85 -1.64 -3.88 1.19
N ARG A 86 -2.90 -3.46 1.33
CA ARG A 86 -3.53 -2.48 0.43
C ARG A 86 -2.78 -1.17 0.34
N VAL A 87 -2.26 -0.66 1.46
CA VAL A 87 -1.42 0.54 1.43
C VAL A 87 -0.07 0.28 0.76
N ALA A 88 0.48 -0.94 0.90
CA ALA A 88 1.71 -1.33 0.23
C ALA A 88 1.54 -1.50 -1.28
N ASP A 89 0.40 -2.03 -1.73
CA ASP A 89 0.07 -2.19 -3.14
C ASP A 89 0.03 -0.83 -3.87
N GLN A 90 -0.33 0.26 -3.19
CA GLN A 90 -0.29 1.60 -3.78
C GLN A 90 1.12 2.02 -4.23
N TRP A 91 2.16 1.59 -3.51
CA TRP A 91 3.54 1.83 -3.93
C TRP A 91 3.85 1.19 -5.29
N TYR A 92 3.36 -0.04 -5.53
CA TYR A 92 3.50 -0.70 -6.83
C TYR A 92 2.76 0.03 -7.93
N VAL A 93 1.52 0.42 -7.65
CA VAL A 93 0.66 1.10 -8.63
C VAL A 93 1.29 2.40 -9.09
N GLN A 94 1.82 3.20 -8.18
CA GLN A 94 2.49 4.46 -8.51
C GLN A 94 3.80 4.27 -9.29
N LYS A 95 4.43 3.09 -9.20
CA LYS A 95 5.63 2.75 -9.96
C LYS A 95 5.36 2.28 -11.39
N GLN A 96 4.12 1.98 -11.74
CA GLN A 96 3.74 1.62 -13.09
C GLN A 96 3.77 2.85 -14.01
N SER A 97 4.96 3.15 -14.53
CA SER A 97 5.10 4.25 -15.48
C SER A 97 4.47 3.89 -16.84
N PRO A 98 3.95 4.88 -17.58
CA PRO A 98 3.48 4.66 -18.96
C PRO A 98 4.55 4.04 -19.87
N THR A 99 5.82 4.32 -19.60
CA THR A 99 6.97 3.76 -20.32
C THR A 99 7.11 2.26 -20.07
N PHE A 100 6.95 1.81 -18.82
CA PHE A 100 6.98 0.40 -18.47
C PHE A 100 5.87 -0.38 -19.17
N THR A 101 4.66 0.16 -19.19
CA THR A 101 3.52 -0.43 -19.89
C THR A 101 3.77 -0.53 -21.39
N LYS A 102 4.35 0.51 -22.02
CA LYS A 102 4.72 0.47 -23.44
C LYS A 102 5.76 -0.60 -23.74
N VAL A 103 6.75 -0.77 -22.87
CA VAL A 103 7.75 -1.84 -23.00
C VAL A 103 7.08 -3.22 -22.93
N LEU A 104 6.20 -3.45 -21.98
CA LEU A 104 5.44 -4.70 -21.87
C LEU A 104 4.59 -4.97 -23.12
N GLN A 105 3.93 -3.95 -23.65
CA GLN A 105 3.13 -4.07 -24.87
C GLN A 105 3.99 -4.40 -26.09
N THR A 106 5.15 -3.75 -26.22
CA THR A 106 6.02 -3.88 -27.40
C THR A 106 6.83 -5.15 -27.38
N VAL A 107 7.40 -5.53 -26.22
CA VAL A 107 8.33 -6.68 -26.09
C VAL A 107 7.57 -7.98 -25.86
N PHE A 108 6.52 -7.96 -25.04
CA PHE A 108 5.79 -9.16 -24.62
C PHE A 108 4.41 -9.29 -25.24
N GLY A 109 4.00 -8.37 -26.12
CA GLY A 109 2.68 -8.40 -26.75
C GLY A 109 1.52 -8.27 -25.76
N TYR A 110 1.74 -7.64 -24.59
CA TYR A 110 0.72 -7.47 -23.56
C TYR A 110 -0.45 -6.64 -24.09
N ARG A 111 -1.66 -7.22 -24.09
CA ARG A 111 -2.91 -6.58 -24.56
C ARG A 111 -3.90 -6.30 -23.42
N GLY A 112 -3.45 -6.42 -22.17
CA GLY A 112 -4.28 -6.14 -21.01
C GLY A 112 -4.53 -4.64 -20.79
N PRO A 113 -5.54 -4.31 -19.97
CA PRO A 113 -5.80 -2.92 -19.62
C PRO A 113 -4.60 -2.32 -18.91
N VAL A 114 -4.27 -1.07 -19.23
CA VAL A 114 -3.36 -0.27 -18.43
C VAL A 114 -4.14 0.10 -17.16
N LEU A 115 -3.75 -0.47 -16.04
CA LEU A 115 -4.34 -0.10 -14.75
C LEU A 115 -3.98 1.36 -14.46
N LYS A 116 -4.89 2.25 -14.80
CA LYS A 116 -4.83 3.64 -14.34
C LYS A 116 -5.49 3.68 -12.97
N TYR A 117 -4.69 3.51 -11.92
CA TYR A 117 -5.17 3.81 -10.58
C TYR A 117 -4.89 5.28 -10.30
N GLY A 118 -5.93 6.10 -10.36
CA GLY A 118 -5.93 7.38 -9.68
C GLY A 118 -6.10 7.15 -8.17
N PRO A 119 -5.75 8.12 -7.32
CA PRO A 119 -5.94 8.01 -5.86
C PRO A 119 -7.40 7.76 -5.46
N ASP A 120 -8.35 7.97 -6.36
CA ASP A 120 -9.80 7.86 -6.11
C ASP A 120 -10.44 6.60 -6.74
N GLU A 121 -9.68 5.71 -7.40
CA GLU A 121 -10.21 4.56 -8.15
C GLU A 121 -9.72 3.20 -7.65
N ILE A 122 -9.34 3.08 -6.38
CA ILE A 122 -9.07 1.78 -5.78
C ILE A 122 -10.40 1.23 -5.25
N VAL A 123 -11.14 0.64 -6.14
CA VAL A 123 -12.29 -0.20 -5.79
C VAL A 123 -11.82 -1.63 -5.63
#